data_b2e7677ddbb07341aabd132dc61432ee
#
_entry.id   b2e7677ddbb07341aabd132dc61432ee
#
_cell.length_a   1.000
_cell.length_b   1.000
_cell.length_c   1.000
_cell.angle_alpha   90.00
_cell.angle_beta   90.00
_cell.angle_gamma   90.00
#
_symmetry.space_group_name_H-M   'P 1'
#
loop_
_entity.id
_entity.type
_entity.pdbx_description
1 polymer ?
#
loop_
_entity_poly.entity_id
_entity_poly.type
_entity_poly.pdbx_seq_one_letter_code
_entity_poly.pdbx_strand_id
1 'polypeptide(L)'
;MKKKITTSDFARNSLTYQDLIPTLIELKKRKYKILRIGRFREPLNNDLNNLIIDLVDKNLDPAFDFWICKRTNLHIGNNGAIDSLPGYFQKKCLMFELSFITEAFNWCPGILAPSKLYWKKNNNLLTLNEYLNLSHNQR
;
A
#
# COMPACT_ATOMS: atom_id res chain seq x y z
N MET A 1 -7.67 -23.17 -12.23
CA MET A 1 -7.49 -23.41 -10.76
C MET A 1 -7.88 -22.13 -10.04
N LYS A 2 -8.98 -22.09 -9.29
CA LYS A 2 -9.34 -20.91 -8.48
C LYS A 2 -8.39 -20.85 -7.28
N LYS A 3 -7.58 -19.82 -7.21
CA LYS A 3 -6.70 -19.55 -6.07
C LYS A 3 -7.58 -19.35 -4.84
N LYS A 4 -7.38 -20.16 -3.80
CA LYS A 4 -8.07 -20.00 -2.53
C LYS A 4 -7.53 -18.72 -1.90
N ILE A 5 -8.33 -17.66 -1.89
CA ILE A 5 -7.96 -16.38 -1.27
C ILE A 5 -7.99 -16.61 0.24
N THR A 6 -6.86 -16.41 0.89
CA THR A 6 -6.75 -16.55 2.34
C THR A 6 -7.34 -15.30 3.03
N THR A 7 -7.75 -15.41 4.27
CA THR A 7 -8.24 -14.28 5.06
C THR A 7 -7.23 -13.14 5.19
N SER A 8 -5.93 -13.44 5.14
CA SER A 8 -4.85 -12.46 5.12
C SER A 8 -4.79 -11.65 3.80
N ASP A 9 -5.15 -12.28 2.67
CA ASP A 9 -5.18 -11.59 1.38
C ASP A 9 -6.33 -10.56 1.31
N PHE A 10 -7.44 -10.84 1.98
CA PHE A 10 -8.57 -9.90 2.08
C PHE A 10 -8.23 -8.68 2.93
N ALA A 11 -7.51 -8.88 4.03
CA ALA A 11 -7.16 -7.78 4.93
C ALA A 11 -6.16 -6.78 4.30
N ARG A 12 -5.38 -7.23 3.31
CA ARG A 12 -4.33 -6.42 2.67
C ARG A 12 -4.75 -5.73 1.37
N ASN A 13 -5.93 -5.99 0.85
CA ASN A 13 -6.35 -5.57 -0.49
C ASN A 13 -7.77 -5.00 -0.51
N SER A 14 -8.18 -4.28 0.52
CA SER A 14 -9.49 -3.64 0.56
C SER A 14 -9.51 -2.33 -0.23
N LEU A 15 -8.36 -1.65 -0.33
CA LEU A 15 -8.21 -0.44 -1.11
C LEU A 15 -8.02 -0.78 -2.60
N THR A 16 -8.88 -0.25 -3.44
CA THR A 16 -8.74 -0.37 -4.89
C THR A 16 -7.99 0.83 -5.45
N TYR A 17 -7.42 0.69 -6.67
CA TYR A 17 -6.83 1.85 -7.36
C TYR A 17 -7.85 2.97 -7.60
N GLN A 18 -9.13 2.64 -7.68
CA GLN A 18 -10.22 3.61 -7.82
C GLN A 18 -10.28 4.57 -6.63
N ASP A 19 -10.07 4.05 -5.43
CA ASP A 19 -10.07 4.86 -4.20
C ASP A 19 -8.90 5.85 -4.16
N LEU A 20 -7.85 5.59 -4.93
CA LEU A 20 -6.68 6.45 -5.03
C LEU A 20 -6.82 7.57 -6.09
N ILE A 21 -7.82 7.52 -6.98
CA ILE A 21 -7.98 8.47 -8.07
C ILE A 21 -7.90 9.93 -7.61
N PRO A 22 -8.60 10.38 -6.55
CA PRO A 22 -8.51 11.77 -6.10
C PRO A 22 -7.08 12.17 -5.73
N THR A 23 -6.35 11.28 -5.04
CA THR A 23 -4.96 11.49 -4.66
C THR A 23 -4.05 11.58 -5.89
N LEU A 24 -4.24 10.69 -6.87
CA LEU A 24 -3.46 10.65 -8.09
C LEU A 24 -3.66 11.91 -8.94
N ILE A 25 -4.91 12.40 -9.03
CA ILE A 25 -5.23 13.67 -9.71
C ILE A 25 -4.49 14.83 -9.04
N GLU A 26 -4.52 14.90 -7.71
CA GLU A 26 -3.83 15.96 -6.98
C GLU A 26 -2.31 15.91 -7.16
N LEU A 27 -1.72 14.71 -7.17
CA LEU A 27 -0.31 14.52 -7.46
C LEU A 27 0.06 14.97 -8.89
N LYS A 28 -0.81 14.68 -9.86
CA LYS A 28 -0.63 15.16 -11.25
C LYS A 28 -0.67 16.69 -11.34
N LYS A 29 -1.62 17.36 -10.66
CA LYS A 29 -1.67 18.82 -10.58
C LYS A 29 -0.36 19.39 -10.03
N ARG A 30 0.25 18.71 -9.08
CA ARG A 30 1.56 19.04 -8.50
C ARG A 30 2.74 18.62 -9.38
N LYS A 31 2.50 18.19 -10.62
CA LYS A 31 3.51 17.80 -11.61
C LYS A 31 4.33 16.55 -11.24
N TYR A 32 3.80 15.68 -10.37
CA TYR A 32 4.41 14.38 -10.14
C TYR A 32 4.22 13.46 -11.35
N LYS A 33 5.28 12.71 -11.67
CA LYS A 33 5.18 11.52 -12.53
C LYS A 33 4.85 10.34 -11.63
N ILE A 34 3.76 9.64 -11.92
CA ILE A 34 3.26 8.55 -11.11
C ILE A 34 3.60 7.25 -11.81
N LEU A 35 4.31 6.37 -11.10
CA LEU A 35 4.71 5.06 -11.59
C LEU A 35 4.02 3.99 -10.76
N ARG A 36 3.47 2.98 -11.41
CA ARG A 36 3.00 1.77 -10.75
C ARG A 36 4.05 0.69 -10.91
N ILE A 37 4.49 0.12 -9.79
CA ILE A 37 5.46 -0.98 -9.73
C ILE A 37 4.87 -2.14 -8.92
N GLY A 38 5.51 -3.30 -8.96
CA GLY A 38 5.09 -4.48 -8.23
C GLY A 38 4.62 -5.60 -9.17
N ARG A 39 4.00 -6.61 -8.58
CA ARG A 39 3.60 -7.83 -9.33
C ARG A 39 2.09 -8.04 -9.41
N PHE A 40 1.31 -7.09 -8.96
CA PHE A 40 -0.14 -7.20 -8.97
C PHE A 40 -0.69 -6.93 -10.37
N ARG A 41 -1.55 -7.81 -10.87
CA ARG A 41 -1.98 -7.85 -12.27
C ARG A 41 -3.40 -7.31 -12.51
N GLU A 42 -3.97 -6.58 -11.55
CA GLU A 42 -5.25 -5.97 -11.81
C GLU A 42 -5.11 -4.91 -12.91
N PRO A 43 -5.85 -5.07 -14.04
CA PRO A 43 -5.74 -4.10 -15.13
C PRO A 43 -6.23 -2.73 -14.67
N LEU A 44 -5.51 -1.70 -15.08
CA LEU A 44 -5.95 -0.33 -14.86
C LEU A 44 -7.11 -0.01 -15.80
N ASN A 45 -8.11 0.70 -15.30
CA ASN A 45 -9.13 1.29 -16.16
C ASN A 45 -8.59 2.50 -16.94
N ASN A 46 -9.36 3.00 -17.91
CA ASN A 46 -8.94 4.11 -18.78
C ASN A 46 -8.59 5.38 -18.01
N ASP A 47 -9.29 5.67 -16.91
CA ASP A 47 -9.03 6.87 -16.10
C ASP A 47 -7.66 6.79 -15.43
N LEU A 48 -7.31 5.62 -14.91
CA LEU A 48 -6.03 5.36 -14.27
C LEU A 48 -4.88 5.31 -15.28
N ASN A 49 -5.10 4.75 -16.48
CA ASN A 49 -4.08 4.69 -17.54
C ASN A 49 -3.60 6.08 -17.95
N ASN A 50 -4.46 7.10 -17.86
CA ASN A 50 -4.09 8.49 -18.17
C ASN A 50 -3.30 9.16 -17.02
N LEU A 51 -3.39 8.63 -15.81
CA LEU A 51 -2.74 9.20 -14.63
C LEU A 51 -1.41 8.53 -14.29
N ILE A 52 -1.26 7.24 -14.60
CA ILE A 52 -0.19 6.37 -14.14
C ILE A 52 0.63 5.85 -15.31
N ILE A 53 1.94 5.78 -15.14
CA ILE A 53 2.84 5.00 -16.01
C ILE A 53 2.90 3.60 -15.39
N ASP A 54 2.26 2.62 -16.04
CA ASP A 54 2.24 1.25 -15.55
C ASP A 54 3.49 0.49 -15.96
N LEU A 55 4.25 0.05 -14.98
CA LEU A 55 5.46 -0.76 -15.15
C LEU A 55 5.26 -2.23 -14.72
N VAL A 56 4.08 -2.56 -14.22
CA VAL A 56 3.70 -3.95 -13.93
C VAL A 56 3.70 -4.75 -15.22
N ASP A 57 4.22 -5.96 -15.18
CA ASP A 57 4.32 -6.87 -16.34
C ASP A 57 5.23 -6.42 -17.51
N LYS A 58 6.08 -5.42 -17.32
CA LYS A 58 7.07 -4.99 -18.32
C LYS A 58 8.33 -5.87 -18.37
N ASN A 59 8.35 -6.98 -17.62
CA ASN A 59 9.52 -7.87 -17.51
C ASN A 59 10.83 -7.12 -17.21
N LEU A 60 10.74 -6.10 -16.37
CA LEU A 60 11.89 -5.35 -15.96
C LEU A 60 12.75 -6.17 -15.00
N ASP A 61 14.06 -5.95 -15.06
CA ASP A 61 15.01 -6.54 -14.11
C ASP A 61 14.56 -6.18 -12.67
N PRO A 62 14.53 -7.12 -11.72
CA PRO A 62 14.23 -6.84 -10.31
C PRO A 62 15.07 -5.71 -9.70
N ALA A 63 16.30 -5.51 -10.16
CA ALA A 63 17.15 -4.39 -9.76
C ALA A 63 16.53 -3.02 -10.12
N PHE A 64 15.62 -2.99 -11.08
CA PHE A 64 14.92 -1.77 -11.47
C PHE A 64 13.96 -1.26 -10.37
N ASP A 65 13.33 -2.16 -9.63
CA ASP A 65 12.50 -1.80 -8.48
C ASP A 65 13.34 -1.07 -7.41
N PHE A 66 14.56 -1.56 -7.13
CA PHE A 66 15.50 -0.89 -6.23
C PHE A 66 15.87 0.50 -6.73
N TRP A 67 16.16 0.61 -8.02
CA TRP A 67 16.55 1.87 -8.64
C TRP A 67 15.42 2.91 -8.56
N ILE A 68 14.17 2.52 -8.87
CA ILE A 68 12.99 3.38 -8.76
C ILE A 68 12.79 3.80 -7.31
N CYS A 69 12.75 2.85 -6.38
CA CYS A 69 12.54 3.12 -4.96
C CYS A 69 13.59 4.09 -4.39
N LYS A 70 14.84 3.97 -4.83
CA LYS A 70 15.90 4.90 -4.46
C LYS A 70 15.71 6.31 -5.03
N ARG A 71 15.04 6.46 -6.17
CA ARG A 71 14.86 7.74 -6.88
C ARG A 71 13.52 8.40 -6.66
N THR A 72 12.56 7.69 -6.09
CA THR A 72 11.25 8.25 -5.80
C THR A 72 11.33 9.37 -4.76
N ASN A 73 10.42 10.34 -4.87
CA ASN A 73 10.25 11.42 -3.89
C ASN A 73 9.17 11.08 -2.86
N LEU A 74 8.17 10.30 -3.29
CA LEU A 74 7.07 9.84 -2.47
C LEU A 74 6.71 8.43 -2.89
N HIS A 75 6.56 7.55 -1.92
CA HIS A 75 6.03 6.20 -2.12
C HIS A 75 4.64 6.09 -1.51
N ILE A 76 3.74 5.43 -2.22
CA ILE A 76 2.39 5.13 -1.76
C ILE A 76 2.21 3.62 -1.86
N GLY A 77 1.92 2.96 -0.75
CA GLY A 77 1.85 1.51 -0.68
C GLY A 77 0.92 0.97 0.39
N ASN A 78 0.74 -0.34 0.40
CA ASN A 78 -0.16 -1.06 1.31
C ASN A 78 0.56 -2.10 2.18
N ASN A 79 1.79 -1.82 2.57
CA ASN A 79 2.59 -2.71 3.42
C ASN A 79 2.97 -4.05 2.75
N GLY A 80 3.16 -4.06 1.46
CA GLY A 80 3.73 -5.20 0.73
C GLY A 80 5.26 -5.27 0.87
N ALA A 81 5.86 -6.37 0.42
CA ALA A 81 7.31 -6.56 0.51
C ALA A 81 8.13 -5.47 -0.21
N ILE A 82 7.64 -4.97 -1.33
CA ILE A 82 8.29 -3.90 -2.09
C ILE A 82 8.25 -2.56 -1.35
N ASP A 83 7.27 -2.35 -0.49
CA ASP A 83 7.05 -1.09 0.21
C ASP A 83 8.13 -0.80 1.27
N SER A 84 8.87 -1.83 1.69
CA SER A 84 10.02 -1.66 2.59
C SER A 84 11.21 -0.95 1.92
N LEU A 85 11.37 -1.09 0.59
CA LEU A 85 12.51 -0.53 -0.15
C LEU A 85 12.58 1.00 -0.08
N PRO A 86 11.51 1.77 -0.36
CA PRO A 86 11.54 3.21 -0.21
C PRO A 86 11.87 3.66 1.21
N GLY A 87 11.35 2.95 2.21
CA GLY A 87 11.67 3.19 3.62
C GLY A 87 13.16 3.01 3.89
N TYR A 88 13.77 1.96 3.35
CA TYR A 88 15.20 1.71 3.46
C TYR A 88 16.03 2.86 2.89
N PHE A 89 15.57 3.48 1.81
CA PHE A 89 16.19 4.65 1.21
C PHE A 89 15.75 5.98 1.84
N GLN A 90 15.10 5.96 3.01
CA GLN A 90 14.62 7.13 3.73
C GLN A 90 13.73 8.05 2.86
N LYS A 91 12.92 7.44 2.01
CA LYS A 91 11.95 8.16 1.19
C LYS A 91 10.67 8.44 1.97
N LYS A 92 9.99 9.52 1.62
CA LYS A 92 8.66 9.80 2.18
C LYS A 92 7.69 8.69 1.76
N CYS A 93 7.03 8.08 2.74
CA CYS A 93 6.09 7.00 2.50
C CYS A 93 4.69 7.38 3.00
N LEU A 94 3.67 7.05 2.22
CA LEU A 94 2.28 7.05 2.63
C LEU A 94 1.80 5.60 2.56
N MET A 95 1.62 5.00 3.72
CA MET A 95 1.28 3.59 3.85
C MET A 95 -0.17 3.44 4.27
N PHE A 96 -0.94 2.68 3.51
CA PHE A 96 -2.35 2.35 3.78
C PHE A 96 -2.49 0.92 4.29
N GLU A 97 -3.66 0.62 4.84
CA GLU A 97 -4.10 -0.73 5.18
C GLU A 97 -3.15 -1.49 6.09
N LEU A 98 -2.50 -0.79 6.99
CA LEU A 98 -1.75 -1.43 8.05
C LEU A 98 -2.72 -2.22 8.93
N SER A 99 -2.66 -3.54 8.86
CA SER A 99 -3.48 -4.42 9.69
C SER A 99 -3.09 -4.31 11.15
N PHE A 100 -1.79 -4.15 11.41
CA PHE A 100 -1.27 -3.98 12.77
C PHE A 100 -0.31 -2.79 12.83
N ILE A 101 -0.49 -1.94 13.84
CA ILE A 101 0.43 -0.82 14.12
C ILE A 101 1.86 -1.32 14.34
N THR A 102 2.03 -2.53 14.86
CA THR A 102 3.34 -3.15 15.07
C THR A 102 4.08 -3.50 13.77
N GLU A 103 3.37 -3.57 12.65
CA GLU A 103 3.97 -3.76 11.32
C GLU A 103 4.37 -2.43 10.67
N ALA A 104 4.05 -1.31 11.32
CA ALA A 104 4.36 0.00 10.79
C ALA A 104 5.87 0.24 10.74
N PHE A 105 6.36 0.70 9.61
CA PHE A 105 7.74 1.11 9.45
C PHE A 105 8.00 2.40 10.23
N ASN A 106 8.72 2.30 11.33
CA ASN A 106 9.04 3.46 12.18
C ASN A 106 10.38 4.12 11.83
N TRP A 107 11.10 3.57 10.85
CA TRP A 107 12.43 4.04 10.46
C TRP A 107 12.43 4.93 9.20
N CYS A 108 11.28 5.16 8.57
CA CYS A 108 11.21 6.02 7.40
C CYS A 108 10.28 7.22 7.66
N PRO A 109 10.58 8.38 7.04
CA PRO A 109 9.67 9.52 7.11
C PRO A 109 8.39 9.22 6.35
N GLY A 110 7.22 9.40 7.00
CA GLY A 110 5.97 9.12 6.31
C GLY A 110 4.72 9.27 7.15
N ILE A 111 3.62 8.97 6.53
CA ILE A 111 2.30 8.91 7.15
C ILE A 111 1.80 7.47 7.05
N LEU A 112 1.34 6.95 8.18
CA LEU A 112 0.76 5.64 8.28
C LEU A 112 -0.73 5.77 8.50
N ALA A 113 -1.53 5.16 7.62
CA ALA A 113 -2.97 5.11 7.71
C ALA A 113 -3.41 3.68 8.05
N PRO A 114 -3.66 3.37 9.33
CA PRO A 114 -4.09 2.04 9.73
C PRO A 114 -5.48 1.73 9.21
N SER A 115 -5.73 0.45 8.96
CA SER A 115 -7.05 -0.05 8.61
C SER A 115 -8.03 0.14 9.77
N LYS A 116 -9.28 0.45 9.46
CA LYS A 116 -10.37 0.37 10.42
C LYS A 116 -10.75 -1.09 10.62
N LEU A 117 -10.63 -1.59 11.83
CA LEU A 117 -11.01 -2.96 12.17
C LEU A 117 -12.36 -2.98 12.88
N TYR A 118 -13.17 -3.99 12.58
CA TYR A 118 -14.49 -4.17 13.14
C TYR A 118 -14.62 -5.57 13.77
N TRP A 119 -15.29 -5.64 14.91
CA TRP A 119 -15.67 -6.90 15.49
C TRP A 119 -16.65 -7.63 14.58
N LYS A 120 -16.30 -8.84 14.12
CA LYS A 120 -17.14 -9.65 13.25
C LYS A 120 -18.51 -9.97 13.87
N LYS A 121 -18.56 -10.10 15.19
CA LYS A 121 -19.79 -10.49 15.94
C LYS A 121 -20.89 -9.44 15.88
N ASN A 122 -20.55 -8.16 15.95
CA ASN A 122 -21.50 -7.06 16.11
C ASN A 122 -21.26 -5.89 15.16
N ASN A 123 -20.27 -6.01 14.29
CA ASN A 123 -19.85 -4.98 13.33
C ASN A 123 -19.49 -3.63 13.97
N ASN A 124 -19.09 -3.64 15.24
CA ASN A 124 -18.62 -2.44 15.92
C ASN A 124 -17.16 -2.17 15.60
N LEU A 125 -16.83 -0.88 15.42
CA LEU A 125 -15.45 -0.46 15.24
C LEU A 125 -14.64 -0.78 16.50
N LEU A 126 -13.45 -1.38 16.34
CA LEU A 126 -12.52 -1.58 17.43
C LEU A 126 -11.99 -0.24 17.93
N THR A 127 -11.97 -0.09 19.25
CA THR A 127 -11.23 1.02 19.88
C THR A 127 -9.73 0.80 19.76
N LEU A 128 -8.94 1.86 19.91
CA LEU A 128 -7.48 1.76 19.87
C LEU A 128 -6.95 0.81 20.95
N ASN A 129 -7.53 0.83 22.16
CA ASN A 129 -7.12 -0.06 23.25
C ASN A 129 -7.39 -1.54 22.93
N GLU A 130 -8.56 -1.86 22.38
CA GLU A 130 -8.89 -3.21 21.93
C GLU A 130 -7.92 -3.67 20.85
N TYR A 131 -7.63 -2.81 19.88
CA TYR A 131 -6.69 -3.07 18.80
C TYR A 131 -5.28 -3.37 19.32
N LEU A 132 -4.76 -2.57 20.25
CA LEU A 132 -3.45 -2.77 20.85
C LEU A 132 -3.37 -4.08 21.65
N ASN A 133 -4.44 -4.42 22.38
CA ASN A 133 -4.51 -5.67 23.14
C ASN A 133 -4.53 -6.91 22.24
N LEU A 134 -5.18 -6.86 21.08
CA LEU A 134 -5.16 -7.94 20.10
C LEU A 134 -3.75 -8.17 19.56
N SER A 135 -2.99 -7.11 19.28
CA SER A 135 -1.63 -7.21 18.76
C SER A 135 -0.63 -7.79 19.76
N HIS A 136 -0.87 -7.63 21.06
CA HIS A 136 -0.03 -8.19 22.12
C HIS A 136 -0.27 -9.70 22.38
N ASN A 137 -1.48 -10.20 22.16
CA ASN A 137 -1.86 -11.59 22.41
C ASN A 137 -1.50 -12.56 21.27
N GLN A 138 -0.90 -12.06 20.18
CA GLN A 138 -0.46 -12.87 19.04
C GLN A 138 1.05 -13.11 18.99
N ARG A 139 1.78 -12.81 20.07
CA ARG A 139 3.22 -13.07 20.21
C ARG A 139 3.52 -14.32 20.99
#